data_c34e9c9e47f7e833b388dca91feee8f5
#
_entry.id   c34e9c9e47f7e833b388dca91feee8f5
#
_cell.length_a   1.000
_cell.length_b   1.000
_cell.length_c   1.000
_cell.angle_alpha   90.00
_cell.angle_beta   90.00
_cell.angle_gamma   90.00
#
_symmetry.space_group_name_H-M   'P 1'
#
loop_
_entity.id
_entity.type
_entity.pdbx_description
1 polymer ?
#
loop_
_entity_poly.entity_id
_entity_poly.type
_entity_poly.pdbx_seq_one_letter_code
_entity_poly.pdbx_strand_id
1 'polypeptide(L)' 'MGSWKEFDDRLNAIKARLQALGGSEAELAAFEKEIAAFESELQAYKGKGNPEVEDLRDDAAFIRRFLQAYRHN' A
#
# COMPACT_ATOMS: atom_id res chain seq x y z
N MET A 1 -11.04 -8.22 -15.14
CA MET A 1 -10.13 -7.22 -15.67
C MET A 1 -9.76 -6.20 -14.63
N GLY A 2 -8.47 -6.07 -14.40
CA GLY A 2 -7.99 -5.14 -13.41
C GLY A 2 -8.22 -3.69 -13.83
N SER A 3 -8.85 -2.94 -12.98
CA SER A 3 -9.00 -1.51 -13.14
C SER A 3 -8.32 -0.83 -11.95
N TRP A 4 -8.02 0.46 -12.10
CA TRP A 4 -7.42 1.20 -11.00
C TRP A 4 -8.33 1.21 -9.75
N LYS A 5 -9.63 1.01 -9.95
CA LYS A 5 -10.57 0.95 -8.82
C LYS A 5 -10.30 -0.24 -7.91
N GLU A 6 -9.86 -1.35 -8.46
CA GLU A 6 -9.52 -2.52 -7.66
C GLU A 6 -8.33 -2.21 -6.75
N PHE A 7 -7.34 -1.51 -7.30
CA PHE A 7 -6.20 -1.06 -6.51
C PHE A 7 -6.62 -0.07 -5.44
N ASP A 8 -7.53 0.85 -5.78
CA ASP A 8 -8.02 1.82 -4.83
C ASP A 8 -8.73 1.14 -3.66
N ASP A 9 -9.57 0.16 -3.95
CA ASP A 9 -10.26 -0.60 -2.92
C ASP A 9 -9.28 -1.35 -2.02
N ARG A 10 -8.27 -1.95 -2.62
CA ARG A 10 -7.23 -2.66 -1.86
C ARG A 10 -6.46 -1.70 -0.96
N LEU A 11 -6.13 -0.54 -1.48
CA LEU A 11 -5.40 0.45 -0.70
C LEU A 11 -6.24 0.95 0.47
N ASN A 12 -7.52 1.18 0.25
CA ASN A 12 -8.41 1.60 1.33
C ASN A 12 -8.49 0.54 2.43
N ALA A 13 -8.54 -0.73 2.05
CA ALA A 13 -8.52 -1.82 3.01
C ALA A 13 -7.20 -1.85 3.79
N ILE A 14 -6.10 -1.61 3.11
CA ILE A 14 -4.78 -1.55 3.74
C ILE A 14 -4.73 -0.39 4.74
N LYS A 15 -5.24 0.77 4.35
CA LYS A 15 -5.27 1.93 5.24
C LYS A 15 -6.10 1.67 6.49
N ALA A 16 -7.23 1.00 6.33
CA ALA A 16 -8.08 0.65 7.48
C ALA A 16 -7.34 -0.29 8.43
N ARG A 17 -6.63 -1.27 7.90
CA ARG A 17 -5.85 -2.19 8.70
C ARG A 17 -4.68 -1.50 9.39
N LEU A 18 -4.11 -0.50 8.74
CA LEU A 18 -3.01 0.27 9.33
C LEU A 18 -3.43 0.92 10.63
N GLN A 19 -4.64 1.45 10.68
CA GLN A 19 -5.16 2.09 11.88
C GLN A 19 -5.36 1.10 13.02
N ALA A 20 -5.60 -0.16 12.69
CA ALA A 20 -5.82 -1.20 13.67
C ALA A 20 -4.54 -1.98 14.01
N LEU A 21 -3.41 -1.53 13.49
CA LEU A 21 -2.15 -2.24 13.67
C LEU A 21 -1.72 -2.25 15.12
N GLY A 22 -1.44 -3.44 15.66
CA GLY A 22 -1.08 -3.60 17.07
C GLY A 22 0.38 -3.37 17.38
N GLY A 23 1.20 -3.20 16.37
CA GLY A 23 2.62 -2.92 16.59
C GLY A 23 3.51 -4.13 16.77
N SER A 24 2.98 -5.35 16.66
CA SER A 24 3.83 -6.52 16.73
C SER A 24 4.68 -6.66 15.49
N GLU A 25 5.87 -7.22 15.64
CA GLU A 25 6.78 -7.39 14.50
C GLU A 25 6.18 -8.27 13.41
N ALA A 26 5.46 -9.30 13.82
CA ALA A 26 4.83 -10.21 12.85
C ALA A 26 3.79 -9.47 12.01
N GLU A 27 2.99 -8.62 12.65
CA GLU A 27 1.99 -7.82 11.93
C GLU A 27 2.65 -6.83 11.00
N LEU A 28 3.69 -6.17 11.46
CA LEU A 28 4.41 -5.20 10.63
C LEU A 28 5.04 -5.87 9.42
N ALA A 29 5.65 -7.03 9.61
CA ALA A 29 6.27 -7.76 8.52
C ALA A 29 5.24 -8.20 7.48
N ALA A 30 4.09 -8.72 7.95
CA ALA A 30 3.03 -9.12 7.04
C ALA A 30 2.48 -7.93 6.27
N PHE A 31 2.33 -6.80 6.96
CA PHE A 31 1.83 -5.58 6.35
C PHE A 31 2.79 -5.06 5.27
N GLU A 32 4.08 -5.09 5.57
CA GLU A 32 5.09 -4.66 4.61
C GLU A 32 5.08 -5.54 3.35
N LYS A 33 4.85 -6.84 3.51
CA LYS A 33 4.72 -7.74 2.38
C LYS A 33 3.53 -7.37 1.51
N GLU A 34 2.41 -7.05 2.13
CA GLU A 34 1.22 -6.65 1.39
C GLU A 34 1.46 -5.38 0.60
N ILE A 35 2.10 -4.40 1.21
CA ILE A 35 2.41 -3.14 0.54
C ILE A 35 3.37 -3.37 -0.62
N ALA A 36 4.39 -4.19 -0.41
CA ALA A 36 5.35 -4.48 -1.48
C ALA A 36 4.68 -5.18 -2.66
N ALA A 37 3.79 -6.13 -2.38
CA ALA A 37 3.04 -6.81 -3.42
C ALA A 37 2.13 -5.83 -4.16
N PHE A 38 1.46 -4.96 -3.41
CA PHE A 38 0.59 -3.94 -3.99
C PHE A 38 1.37 -3.04 -4.94
N GLU A 39 2.52 -2.54 -4.49
CA GLU A 39 3.34 -1.66 -5.33
C GLU A 39 3.82 -2.36 -6.58
N SER A 40 4.22 -3.63 -6.45
CA SER A 40 4.70 -4.41 -7.59
C SER A 40 3.60 -4.60 -8.63
N GLU A 41 2.40 -4.95 -8.18
CA GLU A 41 1.26 -5.11 -9.09
C GLU A 41 0.87 -3.79 -9.74
N LEU A 42 0.91 -2.71 -8.97
CA LEU A 42 0.57 -1.39 -9.49
C LEU A 42 1.57 -0.94 -10.54
N GLN A 43 2.86 -1.25 -10.34
CA GLN A 43 3.88 -0.95 -11.33
C GLN A 43 3.64 -1.67 -12.65
N ALA A 44 3.14 -2.89 -12.58
CA ALA A 44 2.84 -3.68 -13.76
C ALA A 44 1.57 -3.23 -14.48
N TYR A 45 0.76 -2.41 -13.82
CA TYR A 45 -0.49 -1.93 -14.38
C TYR A 45 -0.22 -1.00 -15.55
N LYS A 46 -0.97 -1.20 -16.63
CA LYS A 46 -0.72 -0.47 -17.87
C LYS A 46 -1.42 0.86 -17.97
N GLY A 47 -1.95 1.35 -16.89
CA GLY A 47 -2.64 2.63 -16.85
C GLY A 47 -1.73 3.83 -16.64
N LYS A 48 -0.54 3.80 -17.21
CA LYS A 48 0.43 4.89 -17.04
C LYS A 48 -0.14 6.21 -17.54
N GLY A 49 0.10 7.25 -16.79
CA GLY A 49 -0.42 8.58 -17.13
C GLY A 49 -1.76 8.89 -16.52
N ASN A 50 -2.37 7.91 -15.85
CA ASN A 50 -3.63 8.12 -15.17
C ASN A 50 -3.36 8.75 -13.79
N PRO A 51 -3.89 9.95 -13.50
CA PRO A 51 -3.64 10.59 -12.21
C PRO A 51 -4.05 9.75 -11.01
N GLU A 52 -5.10 8.97 -11.13
CA GLU A 52 -5.55 8.11 -10.03
C GLU A 52 -4.51 7.03 -9.71
N VAL A 53 -3.86 6.49 -10.73
CA VAL A 53 -2.81 5.49 -10.52
C VAL A 53 -1.60 6.11 -9.83
N GLU A 54 -1.25 7.32 -10.23
CA GLU A 54 -0.12 8.03 -9.61
C GLU A 54 -0.42 8.33 -8.14
N ASP A 55 -1.65 8.73 -7.83
CA ASP A 55 -2.06 8.98 -6.45
C ASP A 55 -1.95 7.70 -5.61
N LEU A 56 -2.35 6.57 -6.17
CA LEU A 56 -2.24 5.29 -5.48
C LEU A 56 -0.78 4.94 -5.17
N ARG A 57 0.11 5.22 -6.12
CA ARG A 57 1.53 4.98 -5.91
C ARG A 57 2.10 5.85 -4.81
N ASP A 58 1.69 7.12 -4.79
CA ASP A 58 2.14 8.04 -3.75
C ASP A 58 1.63 7.61 -2.38
N ASP A 59 0.38 7.19 -2.30
CA ASP A 59 -0.19 6.70 -1.06
C ASP A 59 0.54 5.46 -0.55
N ALA A 60 0.84 4.53 -1.44
CA ALA A 60 1.55 3.32 -1.07
C ALA A 60 2.96 3.66 -0.56
N ALA A 61 3.64 4.58 -1.20
CA ALA A 61 4.96 5.01 -0.77
C ALA A 61 4.89 5.68 0.61
N PHE A 62 3.85 6.48 0.84
CA PHE A 62 3.63 7.10 2.15
C PHE A 62 3.46 6.06 3.24
N ILE A 63 2.65 5.05 2.97
CA ILE A 63 2.41 3.98 3.94
C ILE A 63 3.71 3.23 4.24
N ARG A 64 4.50 2.96 3.21
CA ARG A 64 5.78 2.30 3.40
C ARG A 64 6.71 3.12 4.32
N ARG A 65 6.77 4.42 4.10
CA ARG A 65 7.58 5.31 4.93
C ARG A 65 7.07 5.34 6.36
N PHE A 66 5.76 5.36 6.51
CA PHE A 66 5.14 5.33 7.83
C PHE A 66 5.56 4.08 8.59
N LEU A 67 5.53 2.92 7.94
CA LEU A 67 5.90 1.66 8.55
C LEU A 67 7.37 1.65 8.97
N GLN A 68 8.23 2.20 8.13
CA GLN A 68 9.65 2.28 8.46
C GLN A 68 9.89 3.16 9.68
N ALA A 69 9.22 4.29 9.75
CA ALA A 69 9.32 5.19 10.90
C ALA A 69 8.78 4.52 12.17
N TYR A 70 7.69 3.80 12.02
CA TYR A 70 7.08 3.06 13.14
C TYR A 70 8.05 2.03 13.70
N ARG A 71 8.78 1.35 12.82
CA ARG A 71 9.73 0.33 13.23
C ARG A 71 10.89 0.88 14.01
N HIS A 72 11.31 2.09 13.67
CA HIS A 72 12.47 2.72 14.30
C HIS A 72 12.16 3.34 15.66
N ASN A 73 10.90 3.41 15.99
CA ASN A 73 10.48 3.87 17.30
C ASN A 73 10.28 2.71 18.24
#